data_b58aa3ea815e3bec72e9801e4d1b2b55
#
_entry.id   b58aa3ea815e3bec72e9801e4d1b2b55
#
_cell.length_a   1.000
_cell.length_b   1.000
_cell.length_c   1.000
_cell.angle_alpha   90.00
_cell.angle_beta   90.00
_cell.angle_gamma   90.00
#
_symmetry.space_group_name_H-M   'P 1'
#
loop_
_entity.id
_entity.type
_entity.pdbx_description
1 polymer ?
#
loop_
_entity_poly.entity_id
_entity_poly.type
_entity_poly.pdbx_seq_one_letter_code
_entity_poly.pdbx_strand_id
1 'polypeptide(L)'
;METPDPSRRCRYGFLTLPNYSLIAVTNAIEPLRMANRLVGREAYEWAIVTADGRPAAASGGLSLTPTIPLERLGAVDILFVCGGINVRDAVSPALLTQLRRLAERRVTLGALCTGGYALARAGLLDHHRATIHWENLSALREEFPRVQISDQLFTIDRDRYTCSGGTAPLDLMLHLINGRLGSRISQLVSEQFIVDRVRKDTDRQYIPLRAQIGLSNRGLIRVAQLMEENIEKPLSLDRIAKATGLSRRQIERLFKRDLNVVPKRFYLEMRLRRARELLLQTAMPIMDVTTACGFQSPPHFSKCYRNQFGHPPSAERKIAAANPA
;
A
#
# COMPACT_ATOMS: atom_id res chain seq x y z
N MET A 1 -17.38 12.71 -13.86
CA MET A 1 -17.28 13.16 -12.44
C MET A 1 -17.13 14.67 -12.49
N GLU A 2 -18.11 15.38 -11.95
CA GLU A 2 -17.96 16.84 -11.76
C GLU A 2 -16.74 17.09 -10.89
N THR A 3 -15.89 18.02 -11.31
CA THR A 3 -14.76 18.49 -10.49
C THR A 3 -15.35 19.05 -9.19
N PRO A 4 -14.94 18.51 -8.01
CA PRO A 4 -15.49 18.99 -6.75
C PRO A 4 -15.20 20.49 -6.61
N ASP A 5 -16.22 21.27 -6.28
CA ASP A 5 -16.07 22.69 -6.00
C ASP A 5 -14.96 22.88 -4.95
N PRO A 6 -13.83 23.48 -5.31
CA PRO A 6 -12.70 23.66 -4.39
C PRO A 6 -13.05 24.61 -3.23
N SER A 7 -14.12 25.40 -3.33
CA SER A 7 -14.52 26.35 -2.27
C SER A 7 -15.30 25.65 -1.13
N ARG A 8 -16.01 24.55 -1.41
CA ARG A 8 -16.77 23.78 -0.41
C ARG A 8 -15.82 23.02 0.52
N ARG A 9 -16.12 22.91 1.80
CA ARG A 9 -15.42 21.99 2.71
C ARG A 9 -15.68 20.53 2.31
N CYS A 10 -14.65 19.71 2.30
CA CYS A 10 -14.77 18.26 2.12
C CYS A 10 -14.72 17.59 3.49
N ARG A 11 -15.74 16.80 3.82
CA ARG A 11 -15.93 16.19 5.14
C ARG A 11 -15.54 14.72 5.12
N TYR A 12 -14.60 14.36 5.98
CA TYR A 12 -14.10 13.01 6.14
C TYR A 12 -14.59 12.41 7.46
N GLY A 13 -14.98 11.13 7.43
CA GLY A 13 -15.14 10.31 8.63
C GLY A 13 -14.05 9.25 8.69
N PHE A 14 -13.44 9.05 9.86
CA PHE A 14 -12.51 7.96 10.11
C PHE A 14 -13.11 7.03 11.16
N LEU A 15 -13.74 5.94 10.70
CA LEU A 15 -14.35 4.93 11.55
C LEU A 15 -13.27 3.99 12.06
N THR A 16 -12.83 4.22 13.29
CA THR A 16 -11.80 3.42 13.95
C THR A 16 -12.41 2.17 14.59
N LEU A 17 -12.00 1.00 14.10
CA LEU A 17 -12.34 -0.29 14.67
C LEU A 17 -11.40 -0.61 15.85
N PRO A 18 -11.80 -1.46 16.83
CA PRO A 18 -10.87 -1.95 17.83
C PRO A 18 -9.56 -2.47 17.23
N ASN A 19 -8.44 -2.16 17.86
CA ASN A 19 -7.07 -2.49 17.41
C ASN A 19 -6.70 -1.90 16.05
N TYR A 20 -7.28 -0.77 15.66
CA TYR A 20 -6.92 -0.10 14.40
C TYR A 20 -5.43 0.31 14.35
N SER A 21 -4.90 0.48 13.16
CA SER A 21 -3.55 0.97 12.92
C SER A 21 -3.49 2.49 13.12
N LEU A 22 -2.92 2.96 14.24
CA LEU A 22 -2.82 4.39 14.53
C LEU A 22 -2.01 5.13 13.46
N ILE A 23 -0.87 4.57 13.03
CA ILE A 23 -0.05 5.17 11.98
C ILE A 23 -0.83 5.35 10.67
N ALA A 24 -1.70 4.41 10.30
CA ALA A 24 -2.50 4.52 9.09
C ALA A 24 -3.52 5.67 9.18
N VAL A 25 -4.16 5.83 10.34
CA VAL A 25 -5.15 6.90 10.58
C VAL A 25 -4.48 8.26 10.63
N THR A 26 -3.36 8.40 11.35
CA THR A 26 -2.65 9.67 11.47
C THR A 26 -2.05 10.10 10.13
N ASN A 27 -1.51 9.17 9.33
CA ASN A 27 -1.05 9.46 7.98
C ASN A 27 -2.19 9.83 7.00
N ALA A 28 -3.45 9.58 7.34
CA ALA A 28 -4.58 10.07 6.58
C ALA A 28 -5.08 11.44 7.07
N ILE A 29 -5.04 11.72 8.36
CA ILE A 29 -5.57 12.97 8.93
C ILE A 29 -4.57 14.12 8.77
N GLU A 30 -3.30 13.90 9.05
CA GLU A 30 -2.28 14.94 9.08
C GLU A 30 -2.09 15.67 7.73
N PRO A 31 -2.12 15.01 6.56
CA PRO A 31 -2.09 15.71 5.28
C PRO A 31 -3.26 16.68 5.07
N LEU A 32 -4.46 16.31 5.53
CA LEU A 32 -5.64 17.17 5.45
C LEU A 32 -5.48 18.42 6.32
N ARG A 33 -4.98 18.22 7.56
CA ARG A 33 -4.66 19.33 8.47
C ARG A 33 -3.60 20.27 7.87
N MET A 34 -2.55 19.70 7.30
CA MET A 34 -1.48 20.49 6.69
C MET A 34 -1.96 21.25 5.44
N ALA A 35 -2.80 20.62 4.61
CA ALA A 35 -3.41 21.29 3.47
C ALA A 35 -4.26 22.48 3.89
N ASN A 36 -5.08 22.36 4.95
CA ASN A 36 -5.83 23.49 5.52
C ASN A 36 -4.91 24.66 5.92
N ARG A 37 -3.81 24.34 6.62
CA ARG A 37 -2.82 25.33 7.04
C ARG A 37 -2.22 26.07 5.83
N LEU A 38 -1.84 25.33 4.79
CA LEU A 38 -1.16 25.89 3.61
C LEU A 38 -2.08 26.72 2.72
N VAL A 39 -3.36 26.38 2.64
CA VAL A 39 -4.35 27.18 1.88
C VAL A 39 -4.97 28.31 2.70
N GLY A 40 -4.68 28.39 4.01
CA GLY A 40 -5.21 29.43 4.91
C GLY A 40 -6.71 29.35 5.18
N ARG A 41 -7.34 28.20 4.94
CA ARG A 41 -8.78 27.98 5.19
C ARG A 41 -9.09 26.52 5.48
N GLU A 42 -10.26 26.23 6.06
CA GLU A 42 -10.73 24.88 6.29
C GLU A 42 -11.30 24.24 5.01
N ALA A 43 -10.39 23.79 4.12
CA ALA A 43 -10.78 23.04 2.92
C ALA A 43 -11.26 21.61 3.27
N TYR A 44 -10.77 21.06 4.37
CA TYR A 44 -11.09 19.73 4.89
C TYR A 44 -11.54 19.80 6.33
N GLU A 45 -12.56 19.01 6.67
CA GLU A 45 -13.05 18.75 8.01
C GLU A 45 -13.07 17.24 8.23
N TRP A 46 -12.79 16.78 9.44
CA TRP A 46 -12.83 15.35 9.76
C TRP A 46 -13.39 15.07 11.13
N ALA A 47 -13.93 13.87 11.28
CA ALA A 47 -14.42 13.34 12.55
C ALA A 47 -13.84 11.93 12.79
N ILE A 48 -13.45 11.67 14.04
CA ILE A 48 -13.17 10.30 14.50
C ILE A 48 -14.49 9.66 14.87
N VAL A 49 -14.76 8.52 14.26
CA VAL A 49 -16.01 7.80 14.39
C VAL A 49 -15.74 6.43 15.00
N THR A 50 -16.61 5.98 15.87
CA THR A 50 -16.62 4.61 16.39
C THR A 50 -18.04 4.05 16.31
N ALA A 51 -18.22 2.76 16.48
CA ALA A 51 -19.53 2.15 16.39
C ALA A 51 -20.52 2.73 17.42
N ASP A 52 -20.06 3.00 18.64
CA ASP A 52 -20.87 3.40 19.79
C ASP A 52 -20.53 4.80 20.35
N GLY A 53 -19.54 5.49 19.76
CA GLY A 53 -19.06 6.79 20.22
C GLY A 53 -18.01 6.74 21.34
N ARG A 54 -17.70 5.55 21.88
CA ARG A 54 -16.62 5.39 22.84
C ARG A 54 -15.27 5.31 22.11
N PRO A 55 -14.19 5.88 22.68
CA PRO A 55 -12.87 5.77 22.07
C PRO A 55 -12.43 4.31 21.89
N ALA A 56 -12.09 3.93 20.67
CA ALA A 56 -11.48 2.63 20.39
C ALA A 56 -9.96 2.70 20.65
N ALA A 57 -9.40 1.67 21.26
CA ALA A 57 -7.95 1.55 21.39
C ALA A 57 -7.34 1.09 20.05
N ALA A 58 -6.28 1.76 19.61
CA ALA A 58 -5.41 1.31 18.53
C ALA A 58 -4.61 0.07 18.96
N SER A 59 -3.97 -0.61 18.01
CA SER A 59 -3.11 -1.77 18.30
C SER A 59 -1.91 -1.45 19.20
N GLY A 60 -1.51 -0.18 19.31
CA GLY A 60 -0.49 0.31 20.24
C GLY A 60 -1.04 0.80 21.58
N GLY A 61 -2.33 0.59 21.89
CA GLY A 61 -2.97 0.97 23.16
C GLY A 61 -3.42 2.43 23.27
N LEU A 62 -3.10 3.28 22.28
CA LEU A 62 -3.53 4.68 22.27
C LEU A 62 -4.93 4.82 21.66
N SER A 63 -5.67 5.84 22.09
CA SER A 63 -6.98 6.16 21.54
C SER A 63 -7.03 7.59 21.01
N LEU A 64 -7.78 7.79 19.94
CA LEU A 64 -8.07 9.12 19.40
C LEU A 64 -9.39 9.65 19.97
N THR A 65 -9.40 10.92 20.37
CA THR A 65 -10.59 11.64 20.89
C THR A 65 -10.61 13.05 20.33
N PRO A 66 -11.78 13.72 20.27
CA PRO A 66 -13.11 13.20 20.61
C PRO A 66 -13.62 12.20 19.57
N THR A 67 -14.59 11.36 19.95
CA THR A 67 -15.27 10.41 19.05
C THR A 67 -16.77 10.68 18.99
N ILE A 68 -17.36 10.35 17.83
CA ILE A 68 -18.81 10.34 17.65
C ILE A 68 -19.31 8.95 17.27
N PRO A 69 -20.49 8.52 17.69
CA PRO A 69 -21.07 7.26 17.26
C PRO A 69 -21.44 7.32 15.76
N LEU A 70 -21.23 6.20 15.05
CA LEU A 70 -21.53 6.12 13.61
C LEU A 70 -22.97 6.52 13.28
N GLU A 71 -23.92 6.24 14.15
CA GLU A 71 -25.33 6.61 13.97
C GLU A 71 -25.57 8.12 14.00
N ARG A 72 -24.72 8.88 14.69
CA ARG A 72 -24.78 10.34 14.77
C ARG A 72 -23.84 11.04 13.77
N LEU A 73 -23.18 10.28 12.92
CA LEU A 73 -22.36 10.84 11.85
C LEU A 73 -23.25 11.63 10.90
N GLY A 74 -23.07 12.93 10.86
CA GLY A 74 -23.76 13.83 9.91
C GLY A 74 -23.36 13.55 8.46
N ALA A 75 -23.67 14.48 7.56
CA ALA A 75 -23.25 14.36 6.16
C ALA A 75 -21.72 14.37 6.06
N VAL A 76 -21.16 13.33 5.45
CA VAL A 76 -19.74 13.22 5.10
C VAL A 76 -19.62 12.91 3.61
N ASP A 77 -18.55 13.39 2.99
CA ASP A 77 -18.25 13.10 1.59
C ASP A 77 -17.56 11.73 1.46
N ILE A 78 -16.68 11.42 2.40
CA ILE A 78 -15.92 10.16 2.41
C ILE A 78 -15.86 9.62 3.84
N LEU A 79 -16.17 8.33 4.01
CA LEU A 79 -15.95 7.60 5.25
C LEU A 79 -14.90 6.52 5.04
N PHE A 80 -13.79 6.58 5.78
CA PHE A 80 -12.77 5.55 5.82
C PHE A 80 -12.97 4.61 7.00
N VAL A 81 -13.10 3.30 6.73
CA VAL A 81 -13.05 2.25 7.75
C VAL A 81 -11.60 1.94 8.06
N CYS A 82 -11.18 2.18 9.29
CA CYS A 82 -9.80 2.06 9.74
C CYS A 82 -9.65 0.77 10.57
N GLY A 83 -9.01 -0.24 9.98
CA GLY A 83 -8.74 -1.52 10.62
C GLY A 83 -7.29 -1.65 11.10
N GLY A 84 -6.99 -2.78 11.72
CA GLY A 84 -5.66 -3.16 12.22
C GLY A 84 -5.62 -4.64 12.55
N ILE A 85 -5.13 -5.00 13.74
CA ILE A 85 -5.00 -6.38 14.18
C ILE A 85 -6.39 -6.96 14.51
N ASN A 86 -6.61 -8.25 14.19
CA ASN A 86 -7.85 -8.98 14.50
C ASN A 86 -9.12 -8.30 13.95
N VAL A 87 -9.05 -7.71 12.76
CA VAL A 87 -10.17 -6.98 12.14
C VAL A 87 -11.45 -7.81 12.03
N ARG A 88 -11.35 -9.14 11.93
CA ARG A 88 -12.50 -10.04 11.84
C ARG A 88 -13.42 -9.95 13.06
N ASP A 89 -12.84 -9.86 14.25
CA ASP A 89 -13.55 -9.80 15.53
C ASP A 89 -14.20 -8.43 15.75
N ALA A 90 -13.63 -7.40 15.12
CA ALA A 90 -14.10 -6.02 15.21
C ALA A 90 -15.32 -5.73 14.30
N VAL A 91 -15.69 -6.65 13.39
CA VAL A 91 -16.76 -6.43 12.41
C VAL A 91 -18.05 -7.14 12.80
N SER A 92 -18.97 -6.39 13.43
CA SER A 92 -20.29 -6.88 13.84
C SER A 92 -21.33 -6.81 12.71
N PRO A 93 -22.40 -7.63 12.76
CA PRO A 93 -23.52 -7.54 11.79
C PRO A 93 -24.17 -6.14 11.75
N ALA A 94 -24.28 -5.49 12.91
CA ALA A 94 -24.82 -4.13 13.01
C ALA A 94 -23.96 -3.12 12.24
N LEU A 95 -22.63 -3.20 12.36
CA LEU A 95 -21.70 -2.36 11.61
C LEU A 95 -21.85 -2.57 10.09
N LEU A 96 -21.97 -3.82 9.64
CA LEU A 96 -22.17 -4.13 8.21
C LEU A 96 -23.45 -3.49 7.66
N THR A 97 -24.53 -3.52 8.46
CA THR A 97 -25.81 -2.90 8.08
C THR A 97 -25.67 -1.37 7.97
N GLN A 98 -24.97 -0.74 8.90
CA GLN A 98 -24.70 0.71 8.85
C GLN A 98 -23.85 1.10 7.64
N LEU A 99 -22.83 0.33 7.29
CA LEU A 99 -21.99 0.58 6.11
C LEU A 99 -22.81 0.47 4.80
N ARG A 100 -23.72 -0.51 4.69
CA ARG A 100 -24.61 -0.63 3.53
C ARG A 100 -25.55 0.59 3.41
N ARG A 101 -26.14 1.04 4.49
CA ARG A 101 -26.99 2.24 4.51
C ARG A 101 -26.24 3.51 4.06
N LEU A 102 -24.95 3.63 4.42
CA LEU A 102 -24.12 4.74 3.96
C LEU A 102 -23.85 4.66 2.46
N ALA A 103 -23.59 3.46 1.94
CA ALA A 103 -23.44 3.23 0.50
C ALA A 103 -24.72 3.58 -0.27
N GLU A 104 -25.91 3.21 0.24
CA GLU A 104 -27.22 3.57 -0.34
C GLU A 104 -27.41 5.09 -0.40
N ARG A 105 -26.86 5.82 0.58
CA ARG A 105 -26.86 7.30 0.59
C ARG A 105 -25.76 7.92 -0.30
N ARG A 106 -25.08 7.10 -1.11
CA ARG A 106 -24.00 7.52 -2.01
C ARG A 106 -22.79 8.17 -1.31
N VAL A 107 -22.54 7.85 -0.05
CA VAL A 107 -21.29 8.22 0.63
C VAL A 107 -20.15 7.43 -0.01
N THR A 108 -19.08 8.12 -0.39
CA THR A 108 -17.85 7.44 -0.83
C THR A 108 -17.27 6.66 0.35
N LEU A 109 -17.06 5.36 0.19
CA LEU A 109 -16.53 4.50 1.23
C LEU A 109 -15.08 4.14 0.95
N GLY A 110 -14.24 4.41 1.94
CA GLY A 110 -12.83 4.06 1.91
C GLY A 110 -12.45 3.05 2.99
N ALA A 111 -11.23 2.54 2.87
CA ALA A 111 -10.65 1.65 3.88
C ALA A 111 -9.16 1.89 4.03
N LEU A 112 -8.67 1.89 5.27
CA LEU A 112 -7.26 1.98 5.62
C LEU A 112 -6.81 0.69 6.32
N CYS A 113 -5.62 0.23 6.00
CA CYS A 113 -4.99 -0.97 6.53
C CYS A 113 -5.87 -2.20 6.29
N THR A 114 -6.37 -2.87 7.34
CA THR A 114 -7.25 -4.04 7.21
C THR A 114 -8.75 -3.69 7.16
N GLY A 115 -9.11 -2.41 7.20
CA GLY A 115 -10.51 -1.94 7.16
C GLY A 115 -11.28 -2.38 5.91
N GLY A 116 -10.56 -2.68 4.79
CA GLY A 116 -11.13 -3.26 3.58
C GLY A 116 -11.88 -4.57 3.80
N TYR A 117 -11.53 -5.33 4.85
CA TYR A 117 -12.25 -6.53 5.24
C TYR A 117 -13.71 -6.25 5.60
N ALA A 118 -13.98 -5.16 6.33
CA ALA A 118 -15.35 -4.79 6.70
C ALA A 118 -16.19 -4.44 5.47
N LEU A 119 -15.62 -3.70 4.52
CA LEU A 119 -16.30 -3.37 3.26
C LEU A 119 -16.55 -4.60 2.38
N ALA A 120 -15.56 -5.52 2.28
CA ALA A 120 -15.71 -6.77 1.54
C ALA A 120 -16.78 -7.65 2.17
N ARG A 121 -16.79 -7.81 3.49
CA ARG A 121 -17.81 -8.58 4.22
C ARG A 121 -19.22 -7.97 4.14
N ALA A 122 -19.32 -6.66 3.96
CA ALA A 122 -20.58 -5.99 3.68
C ALA A 122 -21.06 -6.17 2.22
N GLY A 123 -20.25 -6.78 1.32
CA GLY A 123 -20.52 -6.90 -0.11
C GLY A 123 -20.28 -5.61 -0.90
N LEU A 124 -19.66 -4.59 -0.27
CA LEU A 124 -19.50 -3.26 -0.83
C LEU A 124 -18.26 -3.11 -1.73
N LEU A 125 -17.42 -4.15 -1.80
CA LEU A 125 -16.28 -4.22 -2.71
C LEU A 125 -16.50 -5.19 -3.88
N ASP A 126 -17.65 -5.86 -3.97
CA ASP A 126 -17.97 -6.76 -5.07
C ASP A 126 -17.83 -6.02 -6.42
N HIS A 127 -17.10 -6.62 -7.36
CA HIS A 127 -16.82 -6.04 -8.68
C HIS A 127 -16.06 -4.70 -8.66
N HIS A 128 -15.44 -4.36 -7.51
CA HIS A 128 -14.51 -3.25 -7.39
C HIS A 128 -13.07 -3.75 -7.33
N ARG A 129 -12.15 -2.94 -7.87
CA ARG A 129 -10.72 -3.09 -7.60
C ARG A 129 -10.43 -2.55 -6.21
N ALA A 130 -9.82 -3.38 -5.37
CA ALA A 130 -9.54 -3.02 -3.98
C ALA A 130 -8.17 -3.55 -3.53
N THR A 131 -7.60 -2.89 -2.54
CA THR A 131 -6.39 -3.34 -1.84
C THR A 131 -6.64 -3.42 -0.34
N ILE A 132 -5.76 -4.12 0.36
CA ILE A 132 -5.75 -4.28 1.81
C ILE A 132 -4.30 -4.44 2.25
N HIS A 133 -4.01 -4.34 3.55
CA HIS A 133 -2.68 -4.63 4.08
C HIS A 133 -2.16 -5.99 3.57
N TRP A 134 -0.90 -6.03 3.15
CA TRP A 134 -0.30 -7.18 2.45
C TRP A 134 -0.50 -8.52 3.18
N GLU A 135 -0.51 -8.54 4.52
CA GLU A 135 -0.75 -9.75 5.33
C GLU A 135 -2.13 -10.39 5.07
N ASN A 136 -3.08 -9.62 4.59
CA ASN A 136 -4.46 -10.05 4.39
C ASN A 136 -4.83 -10.26 2.92
N LEU A 137 -3.93 -9.96 1.96
CA LEU A 137 -4.22 -10.05 0.52
C LEU A 137 -4.66 -11.46 0.10
N SER A 138 -3.95 -12.50 0.55
CA SER A 138 -4.25 -13.90 0.20
C SER A 138 -5.59 -14.34 0.78
N ALA A 139 -5.83 -14.05 2.06
CA ALA A 139 -7.08 -14.40 2.73
C ALA A 139 -8.28 -13.69 2.09
N LEU A 140 -8.11 -12.40 1.73
CA LEU A 140 -9.19 -11.64 1.12
C LEU A 140 -9.55 -12.18 -0.29
N ARG A 141 -8.55 -12.62 -1.08
CA ARG A 141 -8.78 -13.24 -2.40
C ARG A 141 -9.57 -14.55 -2.31
N GLU A 142 -9.28 -15.36 -1.31
CA GLU A 142 -9.96 -16.64 -1.08
C GLU A 142 -11.40 -16.43 -0.60
N GLU A 143 -11.59 -15.53 0.37
CA GLU A 143 -12.87 -15.33 1.03
C GLU A 143 -13.86 -14.50 0.18
N PHE A 144 -13.35 -13.59 -0.65
CA PHE A 144 -14.19 -12.68 -1.46
C PHE A 144 -13.84 -12.72 -2.96
N PRO A 145 -14.19 -13.79 -3.67
CA PRO A 145 -13.79 -14.02 -5.07
C PRO A 145 -14.37 -13.00 -6.05
N ARG A 146 -15.41 -12.23 -5.67
CA ARG A 146 -15.99 -11.17 -6.51
C ARG A 146 -15.24 -9.84 -6.40
N VAL A 147 -14.31 -9.70 -5.47
CA VAL A 147 -13.48 -8.50 -5.33
C VAL A 147 -12.22 -8.63 -6.18
N GLN A 148 -11.90 -7.61 -6.96
CA GLN A 148 -10.68 -7.58 -7.78
C GLN A 148 -9.50 -7.11 -6.92
N ILE A 149 -8.84 -8.05 -6.23
CA ILE A 149 -7.78 -7.72 -5.28
C ILE A 149 -6.48 -7.34 -5.97
N SER A 150 -6.00 -6.14 -5.68
CA SER A 150 -4.73 -5.54 -6.12
C SER A 150 -3.68 -5.57 -5.00
N ASP A 151 -2.41 -5.66 -5.37
CA ASP A 151 -1.25 -5.52 -4.49
C ASP A 151 -0.68 -4.08 -4.49
N GLN A 152 -1.38 -3.14 -5.07
CA GLN A 152 -1.01 -1.72 -5.07
C GLN A 152 -1.11 -1.11 -3.67
N LEU A 153 -0.40 0.01 -3.44
CA LEU A 153 -0.43 0.72 -2.15
C LEU A 153 -1.83 1.23 -1.82
N PHE A 154 -2.53 1.77 -2.79
CA PHE A 154 -3.92 2.15 -2.71
C PHE A 154 -4.62 1.99 -4.06
N THR A 155 -5.93 1.91 -4.03
CA THR A 155 -6.77 1.90 -5.22
C THR A 155 -7.95 2.86 -5.05
N ILE A 156 -8.27 3.56 -6.12
CA ILE A 156 -9.48 4.36 -6.25
C ILE A 156 -10.27 3.74 -7.40
N ASP A 157 -11.43 3.21 -7.09
CA ASP A 157 -12.32 2.62 -8.09
C ASP A 157 -13.74 3.13 -7.86
N ARG A 158 -14.15 4.06 -8.70
CA ARG A 158 -15.44 4.75 -8.62
C ARG A 158 -15.60 5.45 -7.26
N ASP A 159 -16.48 4.97 -6.41
CA ASP A 159 -16.79 5.47 -5.08
C ASP A 159 -16.18 4.59 -3.95
N ARG A 160 -15.19 3.76 -4.28
CA ARG A 160 -14.46 2.91 -3.32
C ARG A 160 -12.97 3.23 -3.31
N TYR A 161 -12.47 3.68 -2.16
CA TYR A 161 -11.09 4.08 -1.96
C TYR A 161 -10.44 3.17 -0.93
N THR A 162 -9.55 2.28 -1.35
CA THR A 162 -8.92 1.35 -0.43
C THR A 162 -7.41 1.53 -0.41
N CYS A 163 -6.82 1.40 0.77
CA CYS A 163 -5.41 1.65 1.01
C CYS A 163 -4.81 0.58 1.90
N SER A 164 -3.57 0.22 1.63
CA SER A 164 -2.79 -0.63 2.52
C SER A 164 -2.46 0.09 3.85
N GLY A 165 -1.68 -0.53 4.70
CA GLY A 165 -1.29 0.02 5.99
C GLY A 165 -0.02 0.87 5.97
N GLY A 166 0.49 1.14 7.16
CA GLY A 166 1.72 1.92 7.36
C GLY A 166 1.57 3.36 6.88
N THR A 167 2.50 3.81 6.04
CA THR A 167 2.53 5.18 5.50
C THR A 167 1.77 5.35 4.19
N ALA A 168 1.22 4.29 3.59
CA ALA A 168 0.50 4.39 2.33
C ALA A 168 -0.75 5.33 2.36
N PRO A 169 -1.47 5.51 3.48
CA PRO A 169 -2.52 6.51 3.57
C PRO A 169 -2.06 7.94 3.33
N LEU A 170 -0.79 8.28 3.62
CA LEU A 170 -0.23 9.58 3.28
C LEU A 170 -0.24 9.80 1.76
N ASP A 171 0.21 8.80 0.98
CA ASP A 171 0.23 8.89 -0.48
C ASP A 171 -1.19 8.98 -1.07
N LEU A 172 -2.14 8.21 -0.53
CA LEU A 172 -3.54 8.32 -0.91
C LEU A 172 -4.08 9.73 -0.66
N MET A 173 -3.83 10.31 0.52
CA MET A 173 -4.31 11.66 0.83
C MET A 173 -3.61 12.73 -0.02
N LEU A 174 -2.32 12.61 -0.28
CA LEU A 174 -1.61 13.50 -1.21
C LEU A 174 -2.20 13.42 -2.62
N HIS A 175 -2.58 12.23 -3.08
CA HIS A 175 -3.28 12.04 -4.35
C HIS A 175 -4.66 12.76 -4.36
N LEU A 176 -5.45 12.61 -3.30
CA LEU A 176 -6.76 13.26 -3.17
C LEU A 176 -6.64 14.79 -3.04
N ILE A 177 -5.64 15.29 -2.29
CA ILE A 177 -5.31 16.70 -2.17
C ILE A 177 -4.90 17.27 -3.53
N ASN A 178 -4.06 16.55 -4.28
CA ASN A 178 -3.66 16.94 -5.63
C ASN A 178 -4.87 17.09 -6.57
N GLY A 179 -5.78 16.14 -6.55
CA GLY A 179 -7.00 16.18 -7.37
C GLY A 179 -7.95 17.33 -7.03
N ARG A 180 -7.92 17.85 -5.79
CA ARG A 180 -8.84 18.88 -5.32
C ARG A 180 -8.22 20.28 -5.24
N LEU A 181 -7.01 20.40 -4.72
CA LEU A 181 -6.32 21.67 -4.45
C LEU A 181 -5.11 21.93 -5.38
N GLY A 182 -4.85 20.99 -6.28
CA GLY A 182 -3.75 21.08 -7.25
C GLY A 182 -2.41 20.58 -6.74
N SER A 183 -1.50 20.35 -7.68
CA SER A 183 -0.18 19.73 -7.43
C SER A 183 0.70 20.57 -6.51
N ARG A 184 0.63 21.91 -6.60
CA ARG A 184 1.42 22.80 -5.74
C ARG A 184 1.13 22.59 -4.25
N ILE A 185 -0.15 22.46 -3.86
CA ILE A 185 -0.51 22.24 -2.44
C ILE A 185 -0.09 20.84 -2.00
N SER A 186 -0.34 19.81 -2.82
CA SER A 186 0.10 18.45 -2.53
C SER A 186 1.62 18.36 -2.32
N GLN A 187 2.40 19.04 -3.17
CA GLN A 187 3.85 19.11 -3.04
C GLN A 187 4.29 19.79 -1.74
N LEU A 188 3.74 20.98 -1.42
CA LEU A 188 4.04 21.67 -0.17
C LEU A 188 3.68 20.85 1.08
N VAL A 189 2.60 20.05 1.02
CA VAL A 189 2.26 19.11 2.10
C VAL A 189 3.34 18.03 2.24
N SER A 190 3.80 17.43 1.13
CA SER A 190 4.84 16.40 1.18
C SER A 190 6.17 16.91 1.72
N GLU A 191 6.56 18.15 1.37
CA GLU A 191 7.75 18.81 1.89
C GLU A 191 7.67 19.00 3.41
N GLN A 192 6.51 19.38 3.96
CA GLN A 192 6.31 19.53 5.42
C GLN A 192 6.45 18.20 6.17
N PHE A 193 6.17 17.07 5.53
CA PHE A 193 6.33 15.74 6.11
C PHE A 193 7.68 15.09 5.80
N ILE A 194 8.60 15.83 5.15
CA ILE A 194 9.96 15.35 4.79
C ILE A 194 9.83 14.04 3.98
N VAL A 195 8.91 14.02 3.02
CA VAL A 195 8.67 12.85 2.16
C VAL A 195 9.58 12.95 0.94
N ASP A 196 10.57 12.09 0.84
CA ASP A 196 11.52 12.05 -0.28
C ASP A 196 10.85 11.71 -1.62
N ARG A 197 9.77 10.96 -1.59
CA ARG A 197 9.03 10.53 -2.77
C ARG A 197 7.57 10.24 -2.45
N VAL A 198 6.66 10.90 -3.13
CA VAL A 198 5.24 10.53 -3.15
C VAL A 198 5.05 9.30 -4.05
N ARG A 199 4.53 8.22 -3.47
CA ARG A 199 4.25 6.97 -4.19
C ARG A 199 2.92 7.08 -4.92
N LYS A 200 2.83 6.45 -6.09
CA LYS A 200 1.63 6.48 -6.95
C LYS A 200 0.75 5.26 -6.68
N ASP A 201 -0.47 5.33 -7.18
CA ASP A 201 -1.42 4.21 -7.21
C ASP A 201 -0.89 3.00 -8.00
N THR A 202 0.08 3.20 -8.89
CA THR A 202 0.78 2.12 -9.62
C THR A 202 1.89 1.45 -8.79
N ASP A 203 2.34 2.07 -7.69
CA ASP A 203 3.35 1.47 -6.83
C ASP A 203 2.74 0.32 -6.01
N ARG A 204 3.49 -0.78 -5.90
CA ARG A 204 3.03 -1.98 -5.20
C ARG A 204 3.49 -1.98 -3.75
N GLN A 205 2.74 -2.67 -2.91
CA GLN A 205 3.15 -2.94 -1.54
C GLN A 205 4.44 -3.76 -1.55
N TYR A 206 5.39 -3.37 -0.69
CA TYR A 206 6.52 -4.25 -0.39
C TYR A 206 6.01 -5.40 0.49
N ILE A 207 5.83 -6.56 -0.12
CA ILE A 207 5.45 -7.76 0.60
C ILE A 207 6.75 -8.49 0.95
N PRO A 208 7.12 -8.60 2.24
CA PRO A 208 8.30 -9.36 2.63
C PRO A 208 8.22 -10.76 2.05
N LEU A 209 9.35 -11.26 1.53
CA LEU A 209 9.41 -12.54 0.85
C LEU A 209 8.86 -13.70 1.70
N ARG A 210 9.14 -13.67 3.02
CA ARG A 210 8.60 -14.65 3.97
C ARG A 210 7.07 -14.68 4.02
N ALA A 211 6.44 -13.52 3.81
CA ALA A 211 4.99 -13.41 3.80
C ALA A 211 4.38 -13.82 2.45
N GLN A 212 5.08 -13.58 1.34
CA GLN A 212 4.63 -14.05 0.02
C GLN A 212 4.59 -15.59 -0.05
N ILE A 213 5.49 -16.26 0.66
CA ILE A 213 5.67 -17.71 0.62
C ILE A 213 4.75 -18.43 1.61
N GLY A 214 4.20 -17.71 2.62
CA GLY A 214 3.54 -18.33 3.77
C GLY A 214 4.53 -19.08 4.68
N LEU A 215 4.20 -19.24 5.95
CA LEU A 215 5.06 -19.93 6.94
C LEU A 215 5.24 -21.44 6.66
N SER A 216 4.46 -22.00 5.74
CA SER A 216 4.39 -23.45 5.47
C SER A 216 5.49 -23.99 4.57
N ASN A 217 6.24 -23.15 3.83
CA ASN A 217 7.24 -23.64 2.88
C ASN A 217 8.67 -23.23 3.22
N ARG A 218 9.25 -23.90 4.23
CA ARG A 218 10.64 -23.68 4.68
C ARG A 218 11.67 -23.81 3.54
N GLY A 219 11.43 -24.70 2.57
CA GLY A 219 12.32 -24.90 1.42
C GLY A 219 12.38 -23.67 0.52
N LEU A 220 11.23 -23.12 0.17
CA LEU A 220 11.15 -21.92 -0.67
C LEU A 220 11.74 -20.68 0.03
N ILE A 221 11.48 -20.52 1.33
CA ILE A 221 12.07 -19.45 2.15
C ILE A 221 13.59 -19.55 2.11
N ARG A 222 14.14 -20.75 2.29
CA ARG A 222 15.61 -20.94 2.29
C ARG A 222 16.24 -20.65 0.93
N VAL A 223 15.58 -21.07 -0.17
CA VAL A 223 16.03 -20.75 -1.54
C VAL A 223 16.07 -19.24 -1.74
N ALA A 224 15.02 -18.55 -1.35
CA ALA A 224 14.91 -17.11 -1.54
C ALA A 224 15.90 -16.33 -0.66
N GLN A 225 16.16 -16.77 0.59
CA GLN A 225 17.20 -16.21 1.44
C GLN A 225 18.59 -16.34 0.80
N LEU A 226 18.93 -17.52 0.25
CA LEU A 226 20.20 -17.70 -0.47
C LEU A 226 20.32 -16.79 -1.69
N MET A 227 19.21 -16.50 -2.39
CA MET A 227 19.22 -15.54 -3.49
C MET A 227 19.48 -14.12 -2.99
N GLU A 228 18.86 -13.72 -1.88
CA GLU A 228 19.01 -12.40 -1.27
C GLU A 228 20.42 -12.17 -0.71
N GLU A 229 20.98 -13.17 -0.03
CA GLU A 229 22.36 -13.15 0.51
C GLU A 229 23.42 -13.09 -0.61
N ASN A 230 23.08 -13.46 -1.84
CA ASN A 230 24.01 -13.57 -2.96
C ASN A 230 23.61 -12.68 -4.15
N ILE A 231 23.18 -11.44 -3.91
CA ILE A 231 22.77 -10.49 -4.98
C ILE A 231 23.97 -10.08 -5.84
N GLU A 232 25.11 -9.76 -5.22
CA GLU A 232 26.33 -9.32 -5.91
C GLU A 232 26.97 -10.44 -6.74
N LYS A 233 26.97 -11.66 -6.21
CA LYS A 233 27.52 -12.85 -6.87
C LYS A 233 26.44 -13.91 -7.01
N PRO A 234 25.55 -13.78 -8.01
CA PRO A 234 24.38 -14.63 -8.10
C PRO A 234 24.71 -16.11 -8.23
N LEU A 235 24.12 -16.91 -7.35
CA LEU A 235 24.27 -18.35 -7.39
C LEU A 235 23.46 -18.94 -8.57
N SER A 236 24.04 -19.96 -9.21
CA SER A 236 23.29 -20.78 -10.17
C SER A 236 22.20 -21.59 -9.44
N LEU A 237 21.14 -21.96 -10.14
CA LEU A 237 20.07 -22.77 -9.57
C LEU A 237 20.60 -24.13 -9.04
N ASP A 238 21.64 -24.68 -9.66
CA ASP A 238 22.28 -25.92 -9.21
C ASP A 238 23.01 -25.75 -7.87
N ARG A 239 23.68 -24.62 -7.67
CA ARG A 239 24.33 -24.31 -6.38
C ARG A 239 23.29 -24.10 -5.28
N ILE A 240 22.19 -23.41 -5.60
CA ILE A 240 21.07 -23.21 -4.66
C ILE A 240 20.42 -24.57 -4.33
N ALA A 241 20.20 -25.42 -5.31
CA ALA A 241 19.65 -26.75 -5.15
C ALA A 241 20.54 -27.60 -4.19
N LYS A 242 21.84 -27.61 -4.43
CA LYS A 242 22.82 -28.29 -3.57
C LYS A 242 22.81 -27.75 -2.13
N ALA A 243 22.77 -26.43 -1.97
CA ALA A 243 22.79 -25.78 -0.66
C ALA A 243 21.49 -25.95 0.16
N THR A 244 20.37 -26.20 -0.52
CA THR A 244 19.06 -26.38 0.12
C THR A 244 18.63 -27.85 0.27
N GLY A 245 19.36 -28.78 -0.36
CA GLY A 245 18.95 -30.19 -0.41
C GLY A 245 17.72 -30.46 -1.32
N LEU A 246 17.33 -29.47 -2.13
CA LEU A 246 16.21 -29.61 -3.07
C LEU A 246 16.72 -29.86 -4.50
N SER A 247 16.01 -30.63 -5.31
CA SER A 247 16.29 -30.70 -6.73
C SER A 247 15.83 -29.43 -7.47
N ARG A 248 16.45 -29.11 -8.62
CA ARG A 248 16.02 -27.98 -9.47
C ARG A 248 14.52 -28.04 -9.77
N ARG A 249 13.99 -29.23 -10.13
CA ARG A 249 12.58 -29.45 -10.42
C ARG A 249 11.66 -29.16 -9.23
N GLN A 250 12.11 -29.48 -8.01
CA GLN A 250 11.38 -29.10 -6.80
C GLN A 250 11.37 -27.59 -6.59
N ILE A 251 12.49 -26.91 -6.78
CA ILE A 251 12.59 -25.44 -6.67
C ILE A 251 11.64 -24.79 -7.70
N GLU A 252 11.71 -25.18 -8.97
CA GLU A 252 10.85 -24.65 -10.03
C GLU A 252 9.36 -24.87 -9.73
N ARG A 253 8.99 -26.07 -9.23
CA ARG A 253 7.62 -26.38 -8.84
C ARG A 253 7.15 -25.53 -7.66
N LEU A 254 7.98 -25.33 -6.65
CA LEU A 254 7.68 -24.48 -5.50
C LEU A 254 7.44 -23.02 -5.94
N PHE A 255 8.35 -22.46 -6.74
CA PHE A 255 8.20 -21.08 -7.24
C PHE A 255 6.94 -20.92 -8.11
N LYS A 256 6.66 -21.91 -8.97
CA LYS A 256 5.44 -21.86 -9.81
C LYS A 256 4.17 -21.97 -9.00
N ARG A 257 4.12 -22.87 -8.00
CA ARG A 257 2.95 -23.11 -7.17
C ARG A 257 2.65 -21.94 -6.23
N ASP A 258 3.69 -21.45 -5.52
CA ASP A 258 3.52 -20.54 -4.40
C ASP A 258 3.65 -19.06 -4.81
N LEU A 259 4.43 -18.76 -5.87
CA LEU A 259 4.70 -17.39 -6.33
C LEU A 259 4.24 -17.14 -7.77
N ASN A 260 3.80 -18.18 -8.49
CA ASN A 260 3.44 -18.14 -9.91
C ASN A 260 4.53 -17.52 -10.83
N VAL A 261 5.79 -17.67 -10.48
CA VAL A 261 6.95 -17.13 -11.19
C VAL A 261 8.04 -18.19 -11.33
N VAL A 262 8.93 -18.06 -12.30
CA VAL A 262 10.10 -18.95 -12.41
C VAL A 262 11.26 -18.41 -11.56
N PRO A 263 12.08 -19.29 -10.92
CA PRO A 263 13.16 -18.88 -10.01
C PRO A 263 14.12 -17.85 -10.60
N LYS A 264 14.50 -18.01 -11.87
CA LYS A 264 15.41 -17.10 -12.56
C LYS A 264 14.85 -15.68 -12.69
N ARG A 265 13.55 -15.57 -12.99
CA ARG A 265 12.87 -14.27 -13.10
C ARG A 265 12.74 -13.62 -11.73
N PHE A 266 12.37 -14.37 -10.73
CA PHE A 266 12.29 -13.90 -9.34
C PHE A 266 13.62 -13.32 -8.86
N TYR A 267 14.73 -14.05 -9.10
CA TYR A 267 16.07 -13.61 -8.72
C TYR A 267 16.48 -12.33 -9.48
N LEU A 268 16.14 -12.24 -10.76
CA LEU A 268 16.39 -11.04 -11.56
C LEU A 268 15.63 -9.83 -11.01
N GLU A 269 14.35 -9.98 -10.69
CA GLU A 269 13.52 -8.91 -10.13
C GLU A 269 14.04 -8.44 -8.75
N MET A 270 14.53 -9.36 -7.91
CA MET A 270 15.16 -9.05 -6.63
C MET A 270 16.40 -8.17 -6.82
N ARG A 271 17.28 -8.53 -7.76
CA ARG A 271 18.50 -7.78 -8.09
C ARG A 271 18.18 -6.39 -8.68
N LEU A 272 17.18 -6.30 -9.51
CA LEU A 272 16.73 -5.02 -10.09
C LEU A 272 16.10 -4.08 -9.04
N ARG A 273 15.36 -4.63 -8.07
CA ARG A 273 14.85 -3.84 -6.93
C ARG A 273 16.01 -3.28 -6.09
N ARG A 274 17.00 -4.11 -5.78
CA ARG A 274 18.19 -3.65 -5.06
C ARG A 274 18.94 -2.56 -5.84
N ALA A 275 19.05 -2.69 -7.16
CA ALA A 275 19.66 -1.66 -8.00
C ALA A 275 18.89 -0.34 -7.92
N ARG A 276 17.57 -0.39 -7.93
CA ARG A 276 16.72 0.80 -7.81
C ARG A 276 16.90 1.50 -6.47
N GLU A 277 16.95 0.75 -5.37
CA GLU A 277 17.23 1.29 -4.04
C GLU A 277 18.58 2.01 -4.00
N LEU A 278 19.64 1.39 -4.52
CA LEU A 278 20.97 2.01 -4.58
C LEU A 278 20.99 3.27 -5.44
N LEU A 279 20.28 3.28 -6.57
CA LEU A 279 20.18 4.46 -7.44
C LEU A 279 19.44 5.62 -6.77
N LEU A 280 18.41 5.34 -5.98
CA LEU A 280 17.59 6.35 -5.30
C LEU A 280 18.22 6.84 -3.99
N GLN A 281 18.88 5.96 -3.25
CA GLN A 281 19.36 6.25 -1.89
C GLN A 281 20.83 6.63 -1.81
N THR A 282 21.59 6.47 -2.90
CA THR A 282 23.03 6.74 -2.91
C THR A 282 23.47 7.52 -4.15
N ALA A 283 24.62 8.16 -4.07
CA ALA A 283 25.30 8.78 -5.22
C ALA A 283 26.16 7.79 -6.02
N MET A 284 26.05 6.47 -5.77
CA MET A 284 26.86 5.43 -6.38
C MET A 284 26.78 5.47 -7.90
N PRO A 285 27.91 5.43 -8.65
CA PRO A 285 27.93 5.36 -10.10
C PRO A 285 27.10 4.18 -10.64
N ILE A 286 26.46 4.35 -11.81
CA ILE A 286 25.63 3.27 -12.41
C ILE A 286 26.44 2.00 -12.65
N MET A 287 27.74 2.13 -12.98
CA MET A 287 28.65 1.00 -13.13
C MET A 287 28.79 0.19 -11.86
N ASP A 288 28.97 0.89 -10.73
CA ASP A 288 29.12 0.26 -9.42
C ASP A 288 27.82 -0.40 -8.99
N VAL A 289 26.67 0.26 -9.20
CA VAL A 289 25.35 -0.33 -8.98
C VAL A 289 25.14 -1.58 -9.83
N THR A 290 25.58 -1.56 -11.10
CA THR A 290 25.51 -2.73 -12.00
C THR A 290 26.26 -3.91 -11.40
N THR A 291 27.48 -3.70 -10.91
CA THR A 291 28.33 -4.73 -10.30
C THR A 291 27.77 -5.18 -8.94
N ALA A 292 27.39 -4.25 -8.08
CA ALA A 292 26.82 -4.53 -6.75
C ALA A 292 25.51 -5.35 -6.82
N CYS A 293 24.80 -5.28 -7.96
CA CYS A 293 23.61 -6.08 -8.23
C CYS A 293 23.88 -7.31 -9.10
N GLY A 294 25.14 -7.70 -9.25
CA GLY A 294 25.58 -8.94 -9.89
C GLY A 294 25.40 -8.99 -11.41
N PHE A 295 25.31 -7.85 -12.08
CA PHE A 295 25.29 -7.80 -13.54
C PHE A 295 26.72 -7.67 -14.08
N GLN A 296 27.06 -8.50 -15.06
CA GLN A 296 28.36 -8.49 -15.70
C GLN A 296 28.47 -7.50 -16.85
N SER A 297 27.33 -7.00 -17.35
CA SER A 297 27.25 -6.14 -18.54
C SER A 297 26.27 -5.00 -18.32
N PRO A 298 26.75 -3.73 -18.38
CA PRO A 298 25.87 -2.55 -18.27
C PRO A 298 24.77 -2.49 -19.34
N PRO A 299 24.99 -2.88 -20.60
CA PRO A 299 23.90 -2.94 -21.59
C PRO A 299 22.80 -3.94 -21.19
N HIS A 300 23.19 -5.11 -20.67
CA HIS A 300 22.23 -6.11 -20.18
C HIS A 300 21.46 -5.59 -18.96
N PHE A 301 22.16 -4.98 -18.01
CA PHE A 301 21.53 -4.33 -16.86
C PHE A 301 20.51 -3.27 -17.31
N SER A 302 20.91 -2.34 -18.16
CA SER A 302 20.04 -1.26 -18.65
C SER A 302 18.79 -1.79 -19.37
N LYS A 303 18.94 -2.85 -20.17
CA LYS A 303 17.82 -3.52 -20.84
C LYS A 303 16.85 -4.14 -19.83
N CYS A 304 17.36 -4.92 -18.87
CA CYS A 304 16.54 -5.55 -17.83
C CYS A 304 15.84 -4.51 -16.96
N TYR A 305 16.56 -3.45 -16.61
CA TYR A 305 16.04 -2.35 -15.79
C TYR A 305 14.89 -1.64 -16.52
N ARG A 306 15.07 -1.28 -17.79
CA ARG A 306 14.02 -0.65 -18.60
C ARG A 306 12.79 -1.55 -18.76
N ASN A 307 12.99 -2.84 -18.96
CA ASN A 307 11.87 -3.79 -19.05
C ASN A 307 11.08 -3.90 -17.76
N GLN A 308 11.74 -3.73 -16.61
CA GLN A 308 11.10 -3.83 -15.29
C GLN A 308 10.43 -2.53 -14.86
N PHE A 309 11.04 -1.37 -15.12
CA PHE A 309 10.63 -0.07 -14.58
C PHE A 309 10.17 0.94 -15.64
N GLY A 310 10.20 0.58 -16.92
CA GLY A 310 9.75 1.44 -18.03
C GLY A 310 10.76 2.47 -18.51
N HIS A 311 11.87 2.69 -17.81
CA HIS A 311 12.92 3.66 -18.14
C HIS A 311 14.32 3.14 -17.80
N PRO A 312 15.40 3.69 -18.39
CA PRO A 312 16.76 3.24 -18.11
C PRO A 312 17.23 3.68 -16.72
N PRO A 313 18.25 2.99 -16.13
CA PRO A 313 18.80 3.33 -14.80
C PRO A 313 19.29 4.77 -14.71
N SER A 314 19.84 5.33 -15.80
CA SER A 314 20.32 6.72 -15.87
C SER A 314 19.20 7.77 -15.71
N ALA A 315 17.98 7.40 -16.02
CA ALA A 315 16.82 8.28 -15.84
C ALA A 315 16.25 8.26 -14.42
N GLU A 316 16.54 7.22 -13.62
CA GLU A 316 15.95 7.05 -12.28
C GLU A 316 16.18 8.28 -11.39
N ARG A 317 17.43 8.75 -11.27
CA ARG A 317 17.78 9.94 -10.48
C ARG A 317 17.19 11.23 -11.05
N LYS A 318 17.15 11.34 -12.38
CA LYS A 318 16.54 12.51 -13.05
C LYS A 318 15.05 12.54 -12.86
N ILE A 319 14.38 11.40 -12.92
CA ILE A 319 12.94 11.27 -12.67
C ILE A 319 12.66 11.57 -11.20
N ALA A 320 13.47 11.07 -10.27
CA ALA A 320 13.38 11.40 -8.85
C ALA A 320 13.64 12.89 -8.59
N ALA A 321 14.61 13.51 -9.28
CA ALA A 321 14.91 14.93 -9.17
C ALA A 321 13.94 15.84 -9.94
N ALA A 322 13.38 15.39 -11.06
CA ALA A 322 12.40 16.14 -11.85
C ALA A 322 10.95 16.00 -11.33
N ASN A 323 10.69 15.00 -10.49
CA ASN A 323 9.55 14.87 -9.59
C ASN A 323 10.09 14.91 -8.16
N PRO A 324 10.63 16.02 -7.68
CA PRO A 324 10.82 16.19 -6.25
C PRO A 324 9.44 15.99 -5.64
N ALA A 325 9.37 15.09 -4.66
CA ALA A 325 8.16 14.68 -4.01
C ALA A 325 7.39 15.89 -3.43
#